data_75c31f886d6a513331635266ed0a25c4
#
_entry.id   75c31f886d6a513331635266ed0a25c4
#
_cell.length_a   1.000
_cell.length_b   1.000
_cell.length_c   1.000
_cell.angle_alpha   90.00
_cell.angle_beta   90.00
_cell.angle_gamma   90.00
#
_symmetry.space_group_name_H-M   'P 1'
#
loop_
_entity.id
_entity.type
_entity.pdbx_description
1 polymer ?
#
loop_
_entity_poly.entity_id
_entity_poly.type
_entity_poly.pdbx_seq_one_letter_code
_entity_poly.pdbx_strand_id
1 'polypeptide(L)'
;SHPVGSGRYMLKQWDRGQQVILEANPGYYGEQPKMKRVTILFMDEDAAFAAVKAGQVDLAYTAASYADQETAGYSLLACETVDNRGFNLPAVPVMEKDGLKVGNDFTSDVLVRRAINLAIDRDEMIQNVLNGYGSPAFSVCDKMPWYNSDAEITCDRDEAARLLDEAGWIVGADGIREKDGVKAELEFLYPADDSVRQALAADTANQLKEIGINASTRGAGWDTAYDEAQSQPLLWGWGAHTPMELYNIYHSMEDTGLAAYSPYANKTVDQYMDEALASDNLEESWELWKKAQWDGSTGITQEGDIPWI
;
A
#
# COMPACT_ATOMS: atom_id res chain seq x y z
N SER A 1 31.78 -8.13 2.51
CA SER A 1 31.83 -7.53 3.86
C SER A 1 31.49 -8.61 4.89
N HIS A 2 32.11 -8.50 6.07
CA HIS A 2 31.77 -9.35 7.21
C HIS A 2 31.04 -8.45 8.22
N PRO A 3 29.70 -8.46 8.25
CA PRO A 3 28.96 -7.64 9.20
C PRO A 3 29.24 -8.12 10.63
N VAL A 4 29.47 -7.17 11.53
CA VAL A 4 29.61 -7.38 12.95
C VAL A 4 28.39 -6.78 13.63
N GLY A 5 27.60 -7.61 14.32
CA GLY A 5 26.37 -7.19 14.98
C GLY A 5 26.30 -7.67 16.41
N SER A 6 25.47 -7.03 17.21
CA SER A 6 25.19 -7.40 18.61
C SER A 6 23.96 -8.34 18.75
N GLY A 7 23.38 -8.79 17.65
CA GLY A 7 22.18 -9.64 17.62
C GLY A 7 22.42 -11.09 18.07
N ARG A 8 21.32 -11.85 18.20
CA ARG A 8 21.32 -13.26 18.62
C ARG A 8 22.09 -14.19 17.69
N TYR A 9 22.20 -13.79 16.40
CA TYR A 9 22.84 -14.57 15.36
C TYR A 9 23.90 -13.76 14.64
N MET A 10 24.90 -14.45 14.11
CA MET A 10 25.96 -13.90 13.28
C MET A 10 25.87 -14.48 11.87
N LEU A 11 26.20 -13.68 10.85
CA LEU A 11 26.30 -14.17 9.49
C LEU A 11 27.45 -15.17 9.36
N LYS A 12 27.14 -16.38 8.94
CA LYS A 12 28.13 -17.43 8.65
C LYS A 12 28.47 -17.50 7.16
N GLN A 13 27.45 -17.46 6.33
CA GLN A 13 27.57 -17.62 4.87
C GLN A 13 26.46 -16.84 4.19
N TRP A 14 26.77 -16.26 3.04
CA TRP A 14 25.80 -15.61 2.17
C TRP A 14 26.05 -16.01 0.72
N ASP A 15 25.17 -16.83 0.18
CA ASP A 15 25.13 -17.21 -1.23
C ASP A 15 24.10 -16.29 -1.90
N ARG A 16 24.57 -15.29 -2.64
CA ARG A 16 23.72 -14.24 -3.21
C ARG A 16 22.62 -14.82 -4.08
N GLY A 17 21.38 -14.40 -3.87
CA GLY A 17 20.20 -14.85 -4.59
C GLY A 17 19.75 -16.28 -4.25
N GLN A 18 20.41 -16.97 -3.32
CA GLN A 18 20.09 -18.35 -2.95
C GLN A 18 19.77 -18.50 -1.46
N GLN A 19 20.70 -18.17 -0.58
CA GLN A 19 20.53 -18.39 0.85
C GLN A 19 21.43 -17.53 1.74
N VAL A 20 21.01 -17.40 3.00
CA VAL A 20 21.85 -16.91 4.09
C VAL A 20 21.88 -17.98 5.20
N ILE A 21 23.07 -18.25 5.73
CA ILE A 21 23.27 -19.11 6.89
C ILE A 21 23.72 -18.26 8.08
N LEU A 22 22.98 -18.37 9.16
CA LEU A 22 23.23 -17.70 10.42
C LEU A 22 23.61 -18.73 11.49
N GLU A 23 24.57 -18.37 12.36
CA GLU A 23 24.92 -19.18 13.56
C GLU A 23 24.66 -18.35 14.83
N ALA A 24 24.30 -19.03 15.92
CA ALA A 24 24.10 -18.39 17.22
C ALA A 24 25.34 -17.60 17.63
N ASN A 25 25.15 -16.36 18.07
CA ASN A 25 26.21 -15.48 18.53
C ASN A 25 26.58 -15.82 19.99
N PRO A 26 27.77 -16.38 20.26
CA PRO A 26 28.16 -16.72 21.62
C PRO A 26 28.38 -15.47 22.51
N GLY A 27 28.61 -14.31 21.89
CA GLY A 27 28.75 -13.02 22.58
C GLY A 27 27.45 -12.24 22.75
N TYR A 28 26.29 -12.84 22.45
CA TYR A 28 25.02 -12.16 22.64
C TYR A 28 24.76 -11.86 24.12
N TYR A 29 24.38 -10.63 24.42
CA TYR A 29 24.21 -10.11 25.79
C TYR A 29 22.95 -10.60 26.50
N GLY A 30 21.99 -11.17 25.77
CA GLY A 30 20.74 -11.71 26.32
C GLY A 30 20.72 -13.23 26.34
N GLU A 31 19.52 -13.81 26.45
CA GLU A 31 19.35 -15.27 26.45
C GLU A 31 19.78 -15.87 25.10
N GLN A 32 20.59 -16.91 25.17
CA GLN A 32 21.07 -17.63 23.99
C GLN A 32 19.93 -18.26 23.19
N PRO A 33 19.92 -18.16 21.85
CA PRO A 33 18.87 -18.75 21.06
C PRO A 33 18.91 -20.29 21.13
N LYS A 34 17.73 -20.89 21.15
CA LYS A 34 17.57 -22.37 21.15
C LYS A 34 18.10 -22.99 19.87
N MET A 35 17.79 -22.36 18.73
CA MET A 35 18.29 -22.78 17.42
C MET A 35 19.75 -22.32 17.27
N LYS A 36 20.66 -23.29 17.04
CA LYS A 36 22.10 -22.98 16.89
C LYS A 36 22.44 -22.47 15.49
N ARG A 37 21.63 -22.83 14.51
CA ARG A 37 21.79 -22.47 13.11
C ARG A 37 20.43 -22.16 12.50
N VAL A 38 20.35 -21.12 11.69
CA VAL A 38 19.19 -20.76 10.87
C VAL A 38 19.66 -20.61 9.43
N THR A 39 19.00 -21.32 8.52
CA THR A 39 19.24 -21.19 7.07
C THR A 39 18.02 -20.52 6.47
N ILE A 40 18.20 -19.38 5.80
CA ILE A 40 17.15 -18.64 5.12
C ILE A 40 17.34 -18.87 3.63
N LEU A 41 16.39 -19.54 2.99
CA LEU A 41 16.35 -19.77 1.55
C LEU A 41 15.56 -18.64 0.88
N PHE A 42 16.09 -18.10 -0.22
CA PHE A 42 15.39 -17.08 -1.00
C PHE A 42 14.58 -17.77 -2.10
N MET A 43 13.27 -17.59 -2.06
CA MET A 43 12.34 -18.13 -3.03
C MET A 43 11.07 -17.27 -3.02
N ASP A 44 10.32 -17.28 -4.11
CA ASP A 44 8.99 -16.67 -4.15
C ASP A 44 7.96 -17.44 -3.30
N GLU A 45 6.78 -16.85 -3.08
CA GLU A 45 5.76 -17.41 -2.20
C GLU A 45 5.24 -18.77 -2.66
N ASP A 46 5.10 -18.97 -3.98
CA ASP A 46 4.62 -20.23 -4.55
C ASP A 46 5.65 -21.36 -4.34
N ALA A 47 6.92 -21.07 -4.56
CA ALA A 47 8.02 -22.02 -4.31
C ALA A 47 8.18 -22.28 -2.81
N ALA A 48 8.01 -21.27 -1.95
CA ALA A 48 8.05 -21.43 -0.51
C ALA A 48 6.92 -22.34 0.00
N PHE A 49 5.71 -22.19 -0.52
CA PHE A 49 4.59 -23.08 -0.20
C PHE A 49 4.84 -24.52 -0.70
N ALA A 50 5.37 -24.70 -1.92
CA ALA A 50 5.75 -26.00 -2.43
C ALA A 50 6.83 -26.67 -1.56
N ALA A 51 7.81 -25.91 -1.05
CA ALA A 51 8.84 -26.40 -0.16
C ALA A 51 8.28 -26.86 1.21
N VAL A 52 7.27 -26.16 1.76
CA VAL A 52 6.50 -26.61 2.93
C VAL A 52 5.83 -27.96 2.67
N LYS A 53 5.08 -28.05 1.57
CA LYS A 53 4.38 -29.31 1.20
C LYS A 53 5.33 -30.47 1.00
N ALA A 54 6.56 -30.22 0.55
CA ALA A 54 7.61 -31.21 0.37
C ALA A 54 8.40 -31.53 1.66
N GLY A 55 8.15 -30.82 2.76
CA GLY A 55 8.89 -30.99 4.02
C GLY A 55 10.35 -30.54 3.95
N GLN A 56 10.68 -29.61 3.05
CA GLN A 56 12.03 -29.12 2.82
C GLN A 56 12.43 -27.93 3.71
N VAL A 57 11.46 -27.26 4.29
CA VAL A 57 11.65 -26.11 5.20
C VAL A 57 10.82 -26.28 6.47
N ASP A 58 11.26 -25.69 7.57
CA ASP A 58 10.56 -25.76 8.86
C ASP A 58 9.54 -24.63 9.01
N LEU A 59 9.73 -23.52 8.32
CA LEU A 59 8.88 -22.33 8.32
C LEU A 59 8.95 -21.68 6.94
N ALA A 60 7.82 -21.20 6.44
CA ALA A 60 7.76 -20.38 5.24
C ALA A 60 6.77 -19.23 5.40
N TYR A 61 7.08 -18.10 4.78
CA TYR A 61 6.12 -17.06 4.47
C TYR A 61 5.46 -17.40 3.13
N THR A 62 4.14 -17.33 3.07
CA THR A 62 3.36 -17.68 1.88
C THR A 62 2.20 -16.73 1.68
N ALA A 63 1.64 -16.68 0.47
CA ALA A 63 0.48 -15.86 0.18
C ALA A 63 -0.78 -16.35 0.93
N ALA A 64 -1.70 -15.44 1.22
CA ALA A 64 -2.99 -15.71 1.86
C ALA A 64 -3.84 -16.73 1.07
N SER A 65 -3.70 -16.78 -0.27
CA SER A 65 -4.35 -17.76 -1.15
C SER A 65 -4.05 -19.23 -0.82
N TYR A 66 -2.96 -19.48 -0.07
CA TYR A 66 -2.59 -20.82 0.39
C TYR A 66 -3.07 -21.15 1.81
N ALA A 67 -3.64 -20.17 2.53
CA ALA A 67 -3.95 -20.32 3.96
C ALA A 67 -4.91 -21.47 4.28
N ASP A 68 -5.88 -21.74 3.40
CA ASP A 68 -6.87 -22.82 3.58
C ASP A 68 -6.40 -24.18 3.06
N GLN A 69 -5.18 -24.27 2.54
CA GLN A 69 -4.66 -25.55 2.05
C GLN A 69 -4.00 -26.34 3.20
N GLU A 70 -4.44 -27.60 3.35
CA GLU A 70 -3.84 -28.48 4.33
C GLU A 70 -2.38 -28.82 3.98
N THR A 71 -1.52 -28.68 4.98
CA THR A 71 -0.10 -29.03 4.92
C THR A 71 0.24 -29.97 6.07
N ALA A 72 0.45 -31.24 5.76
CA ALA A 72 0.69 -32.26 6.78
C ALA A 72 1.91 -31.95 7.63
N GLY A 73 1.72 -31.87 8.95
CA GLY A 73 2.79 -31.62 9.92
C GLY A 73 3.14 -30.16 10.14
N TYR A 74 2.45 -29.22 9.50
CA TYR A 74 2.62 -27.77 9.70
C TYR A 74 1.35 -27.15 10.26
N SER A 75 1.50 -25.99 10.86
CA SER A 75 0.40 -25.16 11.35
C SER A 75 0.46 -23.78 10.67
N LEU A 76 -0.71 -23.26 10.31
CA LEU A 76 -0.84 -21.88 9.85
C LEU A 76 -0.64 -20.92 11.03
N LEU A 77 0.20 -19.91 10.82
CA LEU A 77 0.36 -18.74 11.69
C LEU A 77 -0.12 -17.52 10.95
N ALA A 78 -1.35 -17.08 11.22
CA ALA A 78 -1.86 -15.80 10.73
C ALA A 78 -1.38 -14.70 11.68
N CYS A 79 -0.46 -13.86 11.22
CA CYS A 79 0.14 -12.80 12.02
C CYS A 79 -0.46 -11.46 11.61
N GLU A 80 -1.02 -10.72 12.56
CA GLU A 80 -1.40 -9.34 12.32
C GLU A 80 -0.14 -8.48 12.15
N THR A 81 -0.20 -7.55 11.22
CA THR A 81 0.88 -6.60 10.93
C THR A 81 0.33 -5.18 10.87
N VAL A 82 1.21 -4.19 10.80
CA VAL A 82 0.89 -2.80 10.49
C VAL A 82 1.06 -2.48 9.00
N ASP A 83 1.33 -3.51 8.19
CA ASP A 83 1.61 -3.35 6.77
C ASP A 83 0.29 -3.26 5.98
N ASN A 84 0.06 -2.11 5.41
CA ASN A 84 -1.13 -1.78 4.63
C ASN A 84 -0.79 -1.76 3.13
N ARG A 85 -1.78 -1.97 2.30
CA ARG A 85 -1.71 -1.80 0.85
C ARG A 85 -2.54 -0.60 0.42
N GLY A 86 -2.08 0.08 -0.60
CA GLY A 86 -2.76 1.20 -1.23
C GLY A 86 -2.13 1.53 -2.57
N PHE A 87 -2.77 2.34 -3.36
CA PHE A 87 -2.21 2.78 -4.64
C PHE A 87 -2.27 4.31 -4.76
N ASN A 88 -1.19 4.90 -5.28
CA ASN A 88 -1.18 6.33 -5.53
C ASN A 88 -2.09 6.68 -6.72
N LEU A 89 -2.73 7.84 -6.62
CA LEU A 89 -3.45 8.49 -7.71
C LEU A 89 -2.76 9.82 -7.99
N PRO A 90 -2.06 9.99 -9.14
CA PRO A 90 -1.37 11.22 -9.43
C PRO A 90 -2.31 12.43 -9.30
N ALA A 91 -2.01 13.35 -8.36
CA ALA A 91 -2.93 14.38 -7.90
C ALA A 91 -2.78 15.74 -8.63
N VAL A 92 -1.96 15.80 -9.66
CA VAL A 92 -1.75 17.00 -10.50
C VAL A 92 -2.09 16.70 -11.95
N PRO A 93 -2.45 17.71 -12.78
CA PRO A 93 -2.61 17.54 -14.21
C PRO A 93 -1.32 17.07 -14.89
N VAL A 94 -1.47 16.45 -16.05
CA VAL A 94 -0.33 15.98 -16.84
C VAL A 94 0.66 17.12 -17.13
N MET A 95 1.92 16.88 -16.79
CA MET A 95 3.03 17.76 -17.09
C MET A 95 4.31 16.97 -17.37
N GLU A 96 5.33 17.63 -17.91
CA GLU A 96 6.68 17.07 -18.01
C GLU A 96 7.55 17.70 -16.91
N LYS A 97 8.22 16.85 -16.13
CA LYS A 97 9.17 17.24 -15.07
C LYS A 97 10.40 16.35 -15.17
N ASP A 98 11.58 16.95 -15.34
CA ASP A 98 12.88 16.26 -15.42
C ASP A 98 12.95 15.15 -16.49
N GLY A 99 12.21 15.32 -17.61
CA GLY A 99 12.13 14.36 -18.71
C GLY A 99 11.18 13.19 -18.47
N LEU A 100 10.41 13.21 -17.38
CA LEU A 100 9.38 12.23 -17.05
C LEU A 100 7.98 12.83 -17.21
N LYS A 101 7.03 12.01 -17.63
CA LYS A 101 5.61 12.36 -17.58
C LYS A 101 5.12 12.25 -16.15
N VAL A 102 4.64 13.36 -15.59
CA VAL A 102 4.10 13.48 -14.24
C VAL A 102 2.64 13.89 -14.30
N GLY A 103 1.84 13.40 -13.35
CA GLY A 103 0.42 13.77 -13.26
C GLY A 103 -0.49 12.97 -14.18
N ASN A 104 -1.79 13.13 -13.95
CA ASN A 104 -2.83 12.45 -14.69
C ASN A 104 -4.08 13.35 -14.70
N ASP A 105 -4.58 13.71 -15.90
CA ASP A 105 -5.70 14.65 -16.04
C ASP A 105 -7.02 14.12 -15.45
N PHE A 106 -7.16 12.80 -15.36
CA PHE A 106 -8.32 12.18 -14.72
C PHE A 106 -8.23 12.24 -13.19
N THR A 107 -7.14 11.76 -12.60
CA THR A 107 -6.99 11.66 -11.14
C THR A 107 -6.56 12.97 -10.47
N SER A 108 -6.19 13.99 -11.23
CA SER A 108 -5.89 15.33 -10.68
C SER A 108 -7.10 16.00 -10.03
N ASP A 109 -8.32 15.63 -10.44
CA ASP A 109 -9.56 16.12 -9.83
C ASP A 109 -9.82 15.37 -8.49
N VAL A 110 -10.02 16.14 -7.42
CA VAL A 110 -10.30 15.57 -6.08
C VAL A 110 -11.59 14.76 -6.03
N LEU A 111 -12.61 15.14 -6.81
CA LEU A 111 -13.88 14.40 -6.87
C LEU A 111 -13.68 13.03 -7.51
N VAL A 112 -12.80 12.93 -8.50
CA VAL A 112 -12.42 11.66 -9.12
C VAL A 112 -11.69 10.75 -8.11
N ARG A 113 -10.72 11.28 -7.34
CA ARG A 113 -10.03 10.48 -6.31
C ARG A 113 -10.97 9.99 -5.22
N ARG A 114 -11.91 10.85 -4.77
CA ARG A 114 -12.97 10.45 -3.83
C ARG A 114 -13.88 9.36 -4.41
N ALA A 115 -14.28 9.50 -5.67
CA ALA A 115 -15.11 8.52 -6.36
C ALA A 115 -14.40 7.16 -6.47
N ILE A 116 -13.13 7.15 -6.83
CA ILE A 116 -12.32 5.91 -6.87
C ILE A 116 -12.28 5.26 -5.49
N ASN A 117 -12.05 6.02 -4.43
CA ASN A 117 -11.98 5.51 -3.07
C ASN A 117 -13.33 4.93 -2.58
N LEU A 118 -14.45 5.59 -2.92
CA LEU A 118 -15.82 5.12 -2.62
C LEU A 118 -16.22 3.88 -3.43
N ALA A 119 -15.67 3.68 -4.62
CA ALA A 119 -16.04 2.56 -5.48
C ALA A 119 -15.47 1.21 -5.01
N ILE A 120 -14.45 1.23 -4.15
CA ILE A 120 -13.74 0.03 -3.71
C ILE A 120 -14.46 -0.59 -2.52
N ASP A 121 -14.98 -1.80 -2.71
CA ASP A 121 -15.48 -2.67 -1.65
C ASP A 121 -14.31 -3.49 -1.09
N ARG A 122 -13.78 -3.03 0.05
CA ARG A 122 -12.61 -3.62 0.71
C ARG A 122 -12.92 -4.97 1.33
N ASP A 123 -14.13 -5.15 1.86
CA ASP A 123 -14.56 -6.41 2.45
C ASP A 123 -14.69 -7.50 1.37
N GLU A 124 -15.28 -7.15 0.22
CA GLU A 124 -15.35 -8.05 -0.94
C GLU A 124 -13.95 -8.42 -1.42
N MET A 125 -13.04 -7.44 -1.53
CA MET A 125 -11.64 -7.65 -1.94
C MET A 125 -10.89 -8.60 -0.99
N ILE A 126 -11.04 -8.44 0.33
CA ILE A 126 -10.43 -9.33 1.32
C ILE A 126 -10.91 -10.76 1.16
N GLN A 127 -12.21 -10.96 0.92
CA GLN A 127 -12.75 -12.31 0.68
C GLN A 127 -12.23 -12.91 -0.63
N ASN A 128 -12.25 -12.14 -1.71
CA ASN A 128 -11.91 -12.62 -3.04
C ASN A 128 -10.40 -12.85 -3.23
N VAL A 129 -9.56 -11.99 -2.65
CA VAL A 129 -8.10 -11.99 -2.88
C VAL A 129 -7.35 -12.65 -1.73
N LEU A 130 -7.76 -12.39 -0.49
CA LEU A 130 -7.02 -12.78 0.70
C LEU A 130 -7.67 -13.92 1.49
N ASN A 131 -8.73 -14.57 0.97
CA ASN A 131 -9.48 -15.64 1.64
C ASN A 131 -9.92 -15.25 3.07
N GLY A 132 -10.22 -13.98 3.31
CA GLY A 132 -10.57 -13.46 4.63
C GLY A 132 -9.37 -13.18 5.57
N TYR A 133 -8.14 -13.40 5.14
CA TYR A 133 -6.93 -13.12 5.93
C TYR A 133 -6.43 -11.68 5.72
N GLY A 134 -7.17 -10.73 6.24
CA GLY A 134 -6.88 -9.31 6.15
C GLY A 134 -7.91 -8.48 6.88
N SER A 135 -7.76 -7.18 6.82
CA SER A 135 -8.75 -6.22 7.31
C SER A 135 -8.76 -5.00 6.39
N PRO A 136 -9.92 -4.36 6.19
CA PRO A 136 -9.99 -3.12 5.41
C PRO A 136 -9.00 -2.08 5.94
N ALA A 137 -8.32 -1.39 5.04
CA ALA A 137 -7.44 -0.28 5.37
C ALA A 137 -8.00 1.04 4.84
N PHE A 138 -7.88 2.09 5.66
CA PHE A 138 -8.33 3.44 5.33
C PHE A 138 -7.22 4.47 5.52
N SER A 139 -6.12 4.05 6.14
CA SER A 139 -4.93 4.87 6.39
C SER A 139 -3.69 3.98 6.46
N VAL A 140 -2.52 4.58 6.38
CA VAL A 140 -1.24 3.89 6.66
C VAL A 140 -1.05 3.54 8.13
N CYS A 141 -1.90 4.05 9.01
CA CYS A 141 -1.79 3.90 10.46
C CYS A 141 -3.00 3.26 11.13
N ASP A 142 -3.73 2.43 10.41
CA ASP A 142 -4.89 1.72 10.96
C ASP A 142 -4.52 0.99 12.25
N LYS A 143 -5.44 1.02 13.22
CA LYS A 143 -5.28 0.44 14.57
C LYS A 143 -4.22 1.11 15.45
N MET A 144 -3.58 2.22 15.02
CA MET A 144 -2.65 2.98 15.85
C MET A 144 -3.40 4.00 16.74
N PRO A 145 -2.81 4.47 17.86
CA PRO A 145 -3.46 5.46 18.74
C PRO A 145 -3.83 6.78 18.05
N TRP A 146 -3.10 7.14 17.00
CA TRP A 146 -3.35 8.33 16.17
C TRP A 146 -4.19 8.04 14.91
N TYR A 147 -4.77 6.87 14.78
CA TYR A 147 -5.71 6.56 13.71
C TYR A 147 -7.04 7.28 13.91
N ASN A 148 -7.61 7.80 12.83
CA ASN A 148 -8.90 8.46 12.83
C ASN A 148 -9.98 7.57 12.19
N SER A 149 -10.84 6.96 12.99
CA SER A 149 -11.95 6.14 12.51
C SER A 149 -13.03 6.94 11.77
N ASP A 150 -13.14 8.26 12.00
CA ASP A 150 -14.09 9.11 11.26
C ASP A 150 -13.68 9.31 9.78
N ALA A 151 -12.45 8.88 9.45
CA ALA A 151 -11.92 8.89 8.09
C ALA A 151 -12.33 7.67 7.25
N GLU A 152 -12.94 6.65 7.84
CA GLU A 152 -13.37 5.43 7.15
C GLU A 152 -14.41 5.73 6.08
N ILE A 153 -14.30 5.02 4.96
CA ILE A 153 -15.18 5.18 3.81
C ILE A 153 -15.86 3.83 3.53
N THR A 154 -17.18 3.81 3.65
CA THR A 154 -17.97 2.67 3.19
C THR A 154 -18.11 2.70 1.68
N CYS A 155 -18.03 1.55 1.01
CA CYS A 155 -18.26 1.45 -0.42
C CYS A 155 -19.65 1.99 -0.78
N ASP A 156 -19.68 2.94 -1.72
CA ASP A 156 -20.89 3.54 -2.28
C ASP A 156 -20.65 3.86 -3.76
N ARG A 157 -20.98 2.91 -4.64
CA ARG A 157 -20.78 3.06 -6.08
C ARG A 157 -21.75 4.05 -6.73
N ASP A 158 -22.94 4.24 -6.14
CA ASP A 158 -23.89 5.25 -6.62
C ASP A 158 -23.37 6.66 -6.34
N GLU A 159 -22.87 6.90 -5.14
CA GLU A 159 -22.23 8.18 -4.81
C GLU A 159 -20.94 8.39 -5.60
N ALA A 160 -20.12 7.36 -5.81
CA ALA A 160 -18.95 7.42 -6.68
C ALA A 160 -19.31 7.86 -8.10
N ALA A 161 -20.35 7.25 -8.68
CA ALA A 161 -20.85 7.62 -10.01
C ALA A 161 -21.35 9.08 -10.05
N ARG A 162 -22.08 9.53 -9.00
CA ARG A 162 -22.56 10.90 -8.87
C ARG A 162 -21.40 11.91 -8.81
N LEU A 163 -20.34 11.63 -8.07
CA LEU A 163 -19.16 12.49 -8.00
C LEU A 163 -18.43 12.60 -9.35
N LEU A 164 -18.35 11.50 -10.10
CA LEU A 164 -17.79 11.52 -11.45
C LEU A 164 -18.64 12.36 -12.40
N ASP A 165 -19.97 12.27 -12.33
CA ASP A 165 -20.89 13.11 -13.11
C ASP A 165 -20.72 14.59 -12.73
N GLU A 166 -20.62 14.93 -11.43
CA GLU A 166 -20.37 16.28 -10.93
C GLU A 166 -19.03 16.84 -11.43
N ALA A 167 -17.99 16.01 -11.48
CA ALA A 167 -16.68 16.36 -12.05
C ALA A 167 -16.70 16.49 -13.58
N GLY A 168 -17.82 16.18 -14.23
CA GLY A 168 -18.01 16.27 -15.68
C GLY A 168 -17.54 15.04 -16.47
N TRP A 169 -17.26 13.95 -15.80
CA TRP A 169 -16.90 12.67 -16.44
C TRP A 169 -18.17 11.86 -16.74
N ILE A 170 -18.67 11.98 -17.95
CA ILE A 170 -19.96 11.41 -18.37
C ILE A 170 -19.76 10.08 -19.08
N VAL A 171 -20.65 9.11 -18.84
CA VAL A 171 -20.60 7.80 -19.48
C VAL A 171 -20.80 7.91 -20.99
N GLY A 172 -19.80 7.47 -21.76
CA GLY A 172 -19.82 7.41 -23.21
C GLY A 172 -20.62 6.23 -23.76
N ALA A 173 -20.75 6.16 -25.08
CA ALA A 173 -21.49 5.11 -25.77
C ALA A 173 -20.90 3.68 -25.59
N ASP A 174 -19.63 3.60 -25.25
CA ASP A 174 -18.89 2.36 -24.95
C ASP A 174 -18.92 1.98 -23.46
N GLY A 175 -19.65 2.74 -22.64
CA GLY A 175 -19.75 2.52 -21.21
C GLY A 175 -18.57 3.11 -20.40
N ILE A 176 -17.57 3.69 -21.06
CA ILE A 176 -16.44 4.34 -20.41
C ILE A 176 -16.75 5.83 -20.26
N ARG A 177 -16.43 6.40 -19.11
CA ARG A 177 -16.58 7.82 -18.85
C ARG A 177 -15.57 8.63 -19.64
N GLU A 178 -15.99 9.82 -20.07
CA GLU A 178 -15.14 10.76 -20.81
C GLU A 178 -15.47 12.20 -20.44
N LYS A 179 -14.44 13.07 -20.56
CA LYS A 179 -14.55 14.51 -20.38
C LYS A 179 -13.62 15.21 -21.37
N ASP A 180 -14.15 16.16 -22.16
CA ASP A 180 -13.39 16.94 -23.14
C ASP A 180 -12.57 16.07 -24.12
N GLY A 181 -13.08 14.88 -24.48
CA GLY A 181 -12.41 13.93 -25.37
C GLY A 181 -11.34 13.06 -24.71
N VAL A 182 -11.16 13.17 -23.39
CA VAL A 182 -10.27 12.31 -22.60
C VAL A 182 -11.10 11.20 -21.97
N LYS A 183 -10.66 9.96 -22.09
CA LYS A 183 -11.29 8.78 -21.45
C LYS A 183 -10.83 8.62 -20.02
N ALA A 184 -11.72 8.14 -19.15
CA ALA A 184 -11.39 7.70 -17.80
C ALA A 184 -10.66 6.37 -17.86
N GLU A 185 -9.35 6.41 -18.07
CA GLU A 185 -8.48 5.23 -18.22
C GLU A 185 -7.34 5.26 -17.21
N LEU A 186 -7.07 4.10 -16.58
CA LEU A 186 -5.97 3.92 -15.64
C LEU A 186 -5.28 2.58 -15.90
N GLU A 187 -3.96 2.55 -15.76
CA GLU A 187 -3.17 1.31 -15.75
C GLU A 187 -2.55 1.11 -14.36
N PHE A 188 -3.07 0.17 -13.58
CA PHE A 188 -2.54 -0.16 -12.27
C PHE A 188 -1.26 -0.97 -12.39
N LEU A 189 -0.16 -0.41 -11.91
CA LEU A 189 1.13 -1.06 -11.84
C LEU A 189 1.24 -1.88 -10.55
N TYR A 190 1.96 -2.97 -10.62
CA TYR A 190 2.33 -3.79 -9.46
C TYR A 190 3.73 -4.40 -9.67
N PRO A 191 4.50 -4.72 -8.60
CA PRO A 191 5.75 -5.46 -8.74
C PRO A 191 5.52 -6.82 -9.39
N ALA A 192 6.23 -7.12 -10.48
CA ALA A 192 5.95 -8.28 -11.33
C ALA A 192 6.13 -9.65 -10.62
N ASP A 193 6.84 -9.67 -9.49
CA ASP A 193 7.10 -10.84 -8.65
C ASP A 193 6.17 -10.96 -7.43
N ASP A 194 5.17 -10.07 -7.31
CA ASP A 194 4.21 -10.04 -6.19
C ASP A 194 2.81 -10.45 -6.65
N SER A 195 2.47 -11.71 -6.44
CA SER A 195 1.18 -12.29 -6.83
C SER A 195 -0.01 -11.71 -6.05
N VAL A 196 0.20 -11.29 -4.80
CA VAL A 196 -0.84 -10.67 -3.97
C VAL A 196 -1.18 -9.27 -4.50
N ARG A 197 -0.16 -8.44 -4.76
CA ARG A 197 -0.39 -7.12 -5.36
C ARG A 197 -0.99 -7.23 -6.76
N GLN A 198 -0.61 -8.23 -7.54
CA GLN A 198 -1.26 -8.51 -8.83
C GLN A 198 -2.76 -8.75 -8.67
N ALA A 199 -3.15 -9.60 -7.73
CA ALA A 199 -4.56 -9.92 -7.48
C ALA A 199 -5.35 -8.73 -6.95
N LEU A 200 -4.78 -7.95 -6.01
CA LEU A 200 -5.39 -6.71 -5.50
C LEU A 200 -5.59 -5.67 -6.61
N ALA A 201 -4.58 -5.47 -7.47
CA ALA A 201 -4.69 -4.57 -8.62
C ALA A 201 -5.78 -5.01 -9.60
N ALA A 202 -5.86 -6.32 -9.88
CA ALA A 202 -6.87 -6.87 -10.78
C ALA A 202 -8.29 -6.71 -10.21
N ASP A 203 -8.49 -6.96 -8.91
CA ASP A 203 -9.77 -6.77 -8.26
C ASP A 203 -10.18 -5.30 -8.25
N THR A 204 -9.26 -4.39 -7.86
CA THR A 204 -9.47 -2.93 -7.95
C THR A 204 -9.91 -2.51 -9.37
N ALA A 205 -9.19 -2.96 -10.40
CA ALA A 205 -9.51 -2.62 -11.78
C ALA A 205 -10.91 -3.13 -12.20
N ASN A 206 -11.32 -4.30 -11.72
CA ASN A 206 -12.65 -4.84 -11.99
C ASN A 206 -13.75 -4.03 -11.30
N GLN A 207 -13.57 -3.66 -10.04
CA GLN A 207 -14.53 -2.85 -9.30
C GLN A 207 -14.71 -1.45 -9.93
N LEU A 208 -13.62 -0.82 -10.40
CA LEU A 208 -13.68 0.48 -11.06
C LEU A 208 -14.40 0.45 -12.41
N LYS A 209 -14.39 -0.66 -13.12
CA LYS A 209 -15.18 -0.82 -14.37
C LYS A 209 -16.68 -0.68 -14.12
N GLU A 210 -17.19 -1.03 -12.95
CA GLU A 210 -18.60 -0.93 -12.60
C GLU A 210 -19.09 0.52 -12.55
N ILE A 211 -18.20 1.48 -12.33
CA ILE A 211 -18.50 2.92 -12.34
C ILE A 211 -18.05 3.62 -13.63
N GLY A 212 -17.69 2.86 -14.67
CA GLY A 212 -17.34 3.38 -16.01
C GLY A 212 -15.88 3.83 -16.15
N ILE A 213 -14.97 3.37 -15.33
CA ILE A 213 -13.52 3.61 -15.48
C ILE A 213 -12.89 2.40 -16.19
N ASN A 214 -12.21 2.63 -17.32
CA ASN A 214 -11.46 1.61 -18.04
C ASN A 214 -10.12 1.38 -17.34
N ALA A 215 -10.10 0.42 -16.41
CA ALA A 215 -8.91 0.08 -15.65
C ALA A 215 -8.27 -1.22 -16.16
N SER A 216 -6.95 -1.18 -16.32
CA SER A 216 -6.09 -2.31 -16.69
C SER A 216 -4.99 -2.49 -15.65
N THR A 217 -4.25 -3.60 -15.72
CA THR A 217 -3.17 -3.89 -14.78
C THR A 217 -1.91 -4.35 -15.50
N ARG A 218 -0.73 -3.99 -14.99
CA ARG A 218 0.55 -4.41 -15.54
C ARG A 218 1.62 -4.63 -14.46
N GLY A 219 2.28 -5.81 -14.53
CA GLY A 219 3.47 -6.07 -13.72
C GLY A 219 4.70 -5.35 -14.26
N ALA A 220 5.48 -4.73 -13.39
CA ALA A 220 6.71 -4.04 -13.72
C ALA A 220 7.82 -4.31 -12.70
N GLY A 221 9.08 -4.20 -13.13
CA GLY A 221 10.21 -4.13 -12.20
C GLY A 221 10.18 -2.79 -11.45
N TRP A 222 10.75 -2.75 -10.24
CA TRP A 222 10.68 -1.59 -9.36
C TRP A 222 11.20 -0.29 -10.01
N ASP A 223 12.30 -0.33 -10.76
CA ASP A 223 12.83 0.87 -11.42
C ASP A 223 11.80 1.51 -12.38
N THR A 224 11.18 0.68 -13.23
CA THR A 224 10.12 1.12 -14.14
C THR A 224 8.87 1.55 -13.38
N ALA A 225 8.49 0.81 -12.34
CA ALA A 225 7.31 1.12 -11.53
C ALA A 225 7.44 2.49 -10.83
N TYR A 226 8.62 2.82 -10.31
CA TYR A 226 8.87 4.13 -9.69
C TYR A 226 8.77 5.29 -10.68
N ASP A 227 9.33 5.15 -11.88
CA ASP A 227 9.26 6.20 -12.91
C ASP A 227 7.81 6.43 -13.37
N GLU A 228 7.06 5.36 -13.59
CA GLU A 228 5.70 5.43 -14.09
C GLU A 228 4.66 5.75 -13.01
N ALA A 229 4.93 5.51 -11.74
CA ALA A 229 4.05 5.87 -10.61
C ALA A 229 3.77 7.39 -10.54
N GLN A 230 4.62 8.21 -11.18
CA GLN A 230 4.39 9.65 -11.28
C GLN A 230 3.20 10.00 -12.18
N SER A 231 2.73 9.08 -13.03
CA SER A 231 1.61 9.31 -13.98
C SER A 231 0.55 8.21 -13.98
N GLN A 232 0.81 7.06 -13.34
CA GLN A 232 -0.09 5.92 -13.23
C GLN A 232 -0.18 5.43 -11.79
N PRO A 233 -1.30 4.81 -11.39
CA PRO A 233 -1.39 4.16 -10.09
C PRO A 233 -0.39 3.02 -9.95
N LEU A 234 0.38 3.00 -8.87
CA LEU A 234 1.21 1.86 -8.46
C LEU A 234 0.70 1.31 -7.12
N LEU A 235 0.59 0.00 -7.01
CA LEU A 235 0.20 -0.64 -5.76
C LEU A 235 1.40 -0.69 -4.82
N TRP A 236 1.35 0.15 -3.81
CA TRP A 236 2.34 0.31 -2.76
C TRP A 236 2.06 -0.58 -1.53
N GLY A 237 2.99 -0.55 -0.58
CA GLY A 237 2.82 -1.10 0.75
C GLY A 237 3.64 -0.30 1.76
N TRP A 238 3.01 0.09 2.86
CA TRP A 238 3.64 0.76 3.98
C TRP A 238 3.11 0.24 5.29
N GLY A 239 3.92 0.37 6.33
CA GLY A 239 3.51 0.10 7.67
C GLY A 239 4.54 0.60 8.66
N ALA A 240 4.11 1.39 9.64
CA ALA A 240 4.99 1.89 10.68
C ALA A 240 4.26 2.07 12.01
N HIS A 241 5.01 1.90 13.10
CA HIS A 241 4.56 2.18 14.46
C HIS A 241 4.90 3.64 14.89
N THR A 242 4.88 4.56 13.92
CA THR A 242 5.15 5.97 14.15
C THR A 242 4.30 6.85 13.25
N PRO A 243 3.76 7.98 13.75
CA PRO A 243 3.01 8.91 12.92
C PRO A 243 3.87 9.64 11.89
N MET A 244 5.21 9.57 12.01
CA MET A 244 6.12 10.09 10.99
C MET A 244 5.90 9.50 9.60
N GLU A 245 5.28 8.33 9.50
CA GLU A 245 4.92 7.76 8.21
C GLU A 245 3.87 8.61 7.48
N LEU A 246 2.86 9.13 8.19
CA LEU A 246 1.92 10.11 7.61
C LEU A 246 2.64 11.35 7.08
N TYR A 247 3.59 11.87 7.87
CA TYR A 247 4.38 13.04 7.47
C TYR A 247 5.20 12.75 6.20
N ASN A 248 5.92 11.64 6.18
CA ASN A 248 6.79 11.26 5.07
C ASN A 248 6.01 10.99 3.76
N ILE A 249 4.77 10.52 3.87
CA ILE A 249 3.95 10.22 2.70
C ILE A 249 3.25 11.46 2.17
N TYR A 250 2.69 12.31 3.05
CA TYR A 250 1.68 13.29 2.66
C TYR A 250 2.08 14.75 2.87
N HIS A 251 3.12 15.05 3.65
CA HIS A 251 3.54 16.44 3.82
C HIS A 251 4.06 17.01 2.50
N SER A 252 3.61 18.22 2.12
CA SER A 252 3.92 18.83 0.81
C SER A 252 5.35 19.39 0.67
N MET A 253 6.29 18.98 1.54
CA MET A 253 7.71 19.31 1.38
C MET A 253 8.32 18.54 0.21
N GLU A 254 9.18 19.21 -0.57
CA GLU A 254 9.80 18.66 -1.78
C GLU A 254 10.66 17.40 -1.55
N ASP A 255 11.14 17.18 -0.33
CA ASP A 255 12.09 16.10 0.02
C ASP A 255 11.44 14.91 0.73
N THR A 256 10.13 14.88 0.95
CA THR A 256 9.47 13.72 1.54
C THR A 256 9.17 12.66 0.49
N GLY A 257 9.57 11.42 0.77
CA GLY A 257 9.65 10.27 -0.13
C GLY A 257 8.61 10.16 -1.25
N LEU A 258 7.31 10.14 -0.94
CA LEU A 258 6.26 9.99 -1.94
C LEU A 258 5.80 11.28 -2.60
N ALA A 259 6.02 12.44 -2.00
CA ALA A 259 5.79 13.71 -2.67
C ALA A 259 6.57 13.82 -3.99
N ALA A 260 7.63 13.00 -4.15
CA ALA A 260 8.36 12.85 -5.41
C ALA A 260 7.57 12.06 -6.46
N TYR A 261 6.70 11.11 -6.06
CA TYR A 261 5.98 10.23 -6.98
C TYR A 261 4.53 10.66 -7.22
N SER A 262 3.88 11.27 -6.24
CA SER A 262 2.53 11.77 -6.35
C SER A 262 2.44 13.09 -5.60
N PRO A 263 2.70 14.23 -6.27
CA PRO A 263 2.68 15.53 -5.61
C PRO A 263 1.28 15.84 -5.10
N TYR A 264 1.04 15.55 -3.85
CA TYR A 264 -0.12 15.97 -3.07
C TYR A 264 0.27 17.20 -2.26
N ALA A 265 -0.61 18.18 -2.19
CA ALA A 265 -0.37 19.36 -1.38
C ALA A 265 -1.67 19.84 -0.72
N ASN A 266 -1.70 19.84 0.60
CA ASN A 266 -2.80 20.36 1.39
C ASN A 266 -2.26 21.12 2.61
N LYS A 267 -2.30 22.45 2.56
CA LYS A 267 -1.74 23.30 3.63
C LYS A 267 -2.37 23.09 5.00
N THR A 268 -3.64 22.72 5.07
CA THR A 268 -4.32 22.43 6.33
C THR A 268 -3.77 21.14 6.94
N VAL A 269 -3.57 20.12 6.10
CA VAL A 269 -2.95 18.86 6.50
C VAL A 269 -1.51 19.08 6.96
N ASP A 270 -0.70 19.82 6.19
CA ASP A 270 0.67 20.18 6.57
C ASP A 270 0.72 20.87 7.94
N GLN A 271 -0.17 21.84 8.17
CA GLN A 271 -0.24 22.55 9.44
C GLN A 271 -0.56 21.60 10.61
N TYR A 272 -1.53 20.69 10.47
CA TYR A 272 -1.83 19.70 11.51
C TYR A 272 -0.63 18.81 11.82
N MET A 273 0.10 18.37 10.79
CA MET A 273 1.29 17.54 10.95
C MET A 273 2.44 18.30 11.64
N ASP A 274 2.69 19.56 11.26
CA ASP A 274 3.71 20.41 11.87
C ASP A 274 3.40 20.71 13.34
N GLU A 275 2.13 21.04 13.64
CA GLU A 275 1.66 21.27 15.02
C GLU A 275 1.77 19.97 15.86
N ALA A 276 1.47 18.81 15.27
CA ALA A 276 1.59 17.52 15.95
C ALA A 276 3.04 17.20 16.32
N LEU A 277 3.99 17.52 15.43
CA LEU A 277 5.43 17.35 15.70
C LEU A 277 5.95 18.34 16.74
N ALA A 278 5.38 19.54 16.81
CA ALA A 278 5.79 20.57 17.76
C ALA A 278 5.15 20.42 19.15
N SER A 279 4.16 19.53 19.31
CA SER A 279 3.45 19.37 20.57
C SER A 279 4.30 18.67 21.63
N ASP A 280 4.34 19.24 22.83
CA ASP A 280 4.97 18.64 24.02
C ASP A 280 4.06 17.57 24.69
N ASN A 281 2.81 17.46 24.27
CA ASN A 281 1.81 16.55 24.81
C ASN A 281 1.48 15.47 23.79
N LEU A 282 1.70 14.21 24.15
CA LEU A 282 1.51 13.08 23.24
C LEU A 282 0.04 12.91 22.81
N GLU A 283 -0.93 13.11 23.72
CA GLU A 283 -2.36 12.96 23.41
C GLU A 283 -2.83 14.08 22.48
N GLU A 284 -2.37 15.32 22.71
CA GLU A 284 -2.65 16.45 21.81
C GLU A 284 -2.03 16.23 20.43
N SER A 285 -0.80 15.70 20.38
CA SER A 285 -0.15 15.30 19.12
C SER A 285 -1.00 14.27 18.36
N TRP A 286 -1.51 13.22 19.03
CA TRP A 286 -2.36 12.23 18.38
C TRP A 286 -3.65 12.81 17.80
N GLU A 287 -4.29 13.74 18.51
CA GLU A 287 -5.49 14.41 17.98
C GLU A 287 -5.19 15.26 16.74
N LEU A 288 -4.03 15.88 16.66
CA LEU A 288 -3.59 16.59 15.45
C LEU A 288 -3.30 15.64 14.28
N TRP A 289 -2.67 14.51 14.54
CA TRP A 289 -2.49 13.45 13.53
C TRP A 289 -3.82 12.88 13.03
N LYS A 290 -4.83 12.76 13.88
CA LYS A 290 -6.20 12.38 13.47
C LYS A 290 -6.83 13.43 12.57
N LYS A 291 -6.69 14.72 12.91
CA LYS A 291 -7.19 15.81 12.06
C LYS A 291 -6.52 15.87 10.70
N ALA A 292 -5.23 15.57 10.61
CA ALA A 292 -4.53 15.46 9.33
C ALA A 292 -5.13 14.36 8.45
N GLN A 293 -5.61 13.26 9.02
CA GLN A 293 -6.31 12.21 8.29
C GLN A 293 -7.70 12.67 7.84
N TRP A 294 -8.47 13.28 8.74
CA TRP A 294 -9.77 13.88 8.42
C TRP A 294 -10.25 14.79 9.54
N ASP A 295 -10.55 16.05 9.22
CA ASP A 295 -11.05 17.04 10.20
C ASP A 295 -12.58 17.30 10.12
N GLY A 296 -13.27 16.53 9.27
CA GLY A 296 -14.70 16.70 8.96
C GLY A 296 -14.96 17.48 7.66
N SER A 297 -13.93 18.08 7.06
CA SER A 297 -14.05 18.85 5.81
C SER A 297 -12.91 18.57 4.83
N THR A 298 -11.71 18.35 5.33
CA THR A 298 -10.52 18.02 4.50
C THR A 298 -9.63 17.02 5.23
N GLY A 299 -8.81 16.31 4.48
CA GLY A 299 -7.85 15.34 5.01
C GLY A 299 -7.36 14.32 3.98
N ILE A 300 -6.26 13.64 4.32
CA ILE A 300 -5.56 12.73 3.40
C ILE A 300 -6.37 11.49 3.01
N THR A 301 -7.28 11.02 3.85
CA THR A 301 -7.97 9.75 3.62
C THR A 301 -9.08 9.84 2.59
N GLN A 302 -9.77 10.98 2.49
CA GLN A 302 -10.87 11.17 1.52
C GLN A 302 -10.47 12.00 0.29
N GLU A 303 -9.50 12.86 0.42
CA GLU A 303 -9.05 13.78 -0.65
C GLU A 303 -7.63 13.50 -1.11
N GLY A 304 -6.92 12.66 -0.38
CA GLY A 304 -5.54 12.31 -0.67
C GLY A 304 -5.37 11.49 -1.93
N ASP A 305 -4.13 11.31 -2.24
CA ASP A 305 -3.67 10.64 -3.45
C ASP A 305 -3.42 9.15 -3.27
N ILE A 306 -3.69 8.59 -2.08
CA ILE A 306 -3.53 7.15 -1.83
C ILE A 306 -4.80 6.57 -1.20
N PRO A 307 -5.70 5.97 -1.98
CA PRO A 307 -6.68 5.02 -1.46
C PRO A 307 -5.98 3.80 -0.84
N TRP A 308 -6.22 3.57 0.43
CA TRP A 308 -5.82 2.35 1.15
C TRP A 308 -6.89 1.28 0.97
N ILE A 309 -6.48 0.00 0.91
CA ILE A 309 -7.35 -1.14 0.57
C ILE A 309 -7.14 -2.33 1.50
#